data_5b7768b8e23b56c1c6b9d72c68ad641b
#
_entry.id   5b7768b8e23b56c1c6b9d72c68ad641b
#
_cell.length_a   1.000
_cell.length_b   1.000
_cell.length_c   1.000
_cell.angle_alpha   90.00
_cell.angle_beta   90.00
_cell.angle_gamma   90.00
#
_symmetry.space_group_name_H-M   'P 1'
#
loop_
_entity.id
_entity.type
_entity.pdbx_description
1 polymer ?
#
loop_
_entity_poly.entity_id
_entity_poly.type
_entity_poly.pdbx_seq_one_letter_code
_entity_poly.pdbx_strand_id
1 'polypeptide(L)'
;MKLAIITDQHFGTRKGADYIHGYFKKFYDNVFFPYLEKNKIDTIVNMGDTFDNRRNIDIQSLEWTKVNYFDRLQKMGITVHTVIGNHDIYYKDTNDVNSVDLLLREYNNIIVYTEPTTINLGGLDILLLPWINEDNKLKTLEMMDTTKASVIMGHLELNGFVATRGHTMEHGMDTSAFDKFYKVYSGHYHTRSNNGKIYYLGNPYEMFWNDVNDTRGFHTFDTKTIEHTPVNNPYRLFYNIYYEDTNYKLFDTREYKDCLLYTSDAADE
;
A
#
# COMPACT_ATOMS: atom_id res chain seq x y z
N MET A 1 -9.04 -9.21 17.64
CA MET A 1 -8.62 -9.89 16.39
C MET A 1 -7.37 -9.17 15.88
N LYS A 2 -6.40 -9.91 15.36
CA LYS A 2 -5.22 -9.32 14.73
C LYS A 2 -5.32 -9.53 13.23
N LEU A 3 -5.17 -8.47 12.44
CA LEU A 3 -5.21 -8.49 10.99
C LEU A 3 -3.96 -7.81 10.40
N ALA A 4 -3.69 -8.02 9.13
CA ALA A 4 -2.65 -7.28 8.40
C ALA A 4 -3.28 -6.13 7.60
N ILE A 5 -2.54 -5.04 7.47
CA ILE A 5 -2.87 -3.92 6.58
C ILE A 5 -1.73 -3.77 5.58
N ILE A 6 -2.08 -3.72 4.31
CA ILE A 6 -1.16 -3.45 3.21
C ILE A 6 -1.81 -2.45 2.26
N THR A 7 -1.01 -1.68 1.55
CA THR A 7 -1.50 -0.66 0.60
C THR A 7 -0.45 -0.37 -0.46
N ASP A 8 -0.85 0.27 -1.53
CA ASP A 8 0.05 0.79 -2.57
C ASP A 8 1.05 -0.26 -3.09
N GLN A 9 0.50 -1.44 -3.44
CA GLN A 9 1.32 -2.56 -3.92
C GLN A 9 1.81 -2.34 -5.35
N HIS A 10 1.05 -1.59 -6.17
CA HIS A 10 1.40 -1.21 -7.53
C HIS A 10 1.95 -2.35 -8.38
N PHE A 11 1.26 -3.49 -8.38
CA PHE A 11 1.63 -4.61 -9.22
C PHE A 11 1.66 -4.18 -10.70
N GLY A 12 2.75 -4.51 -11.39
CA GLY A 12 2.99 -4.08 -12.76
C GLY A 12 3.84 -2.80 -12.90
N THR A 13 4.25 -2.19 -11.77
CA THR A 13 5.18 -1.05 -11.80
C THR A 13 6.45 -1.40 -12.58
N ARG A 14 7.08 -0.40 -13.19
CA ARG A 14 8.25 -0.59 -14.07
C ARG A 14 8.03 -1.60 -15.20
N LYS A 15 6.77 -1.71 -15.68
CA LYS A 15 6.35 -2.66 -16.73
C LYS A 15 6.61 -4.13 -16.37
N GLY A 16 6.58 -4.45 -15.07
CA GLY A 16 6.80 -5.82 -14.59
C GLY A 16 8.17 -6.41 -14.90
N ALA A 17 9.21 -5.59 -14.94
CA ALA A 17 10.56 -6.08 -15.20
C ALA A 17 10.98 -7.17 -14.19
N ASP A 18 11.72 -8.18 -14.65
CA ASP A 18 12.10 -9.35 -13.84
C ASP A 18 12.79 -9.00 -12.52
N TYR A 19 13.63 -7.96 -12.51
CA TYR A 19 14.30 -7.52 -11.29
C TYR A 19 13.31 -6.96 -10.24
N ILE A 20 12.22 -6.31 -10.68
CA ILE A 20 11.14 -5.83 -9.79
C ILE A 20 10.37 -7.03 -9.23
N HIS A 21 9.98 -7.97 -10.09
CA HIS A 21 9.29 -9.18 -9.66
C HIS A 21 10.15 -10.01 -8.68
N GLY A 22 11.46 -10.13 -8.95
CA GLY A 22 12.40 -10.79 -8.05
C GLY A 22 12.51 -10.10 -6.69
N TYR A 23 12.55 -8.78 -6.69
CA TYR A 23 12.59 -7.97 -5.47
C TYR A 23 11.29 -8.08 -4.65
N PHE A 24 10.13 -7.95 -5.30
CA PHE A 24 8.83 -8.15 -4.64
C PHE A 24 8.70 -9.57 -4.07
N LYS A 25 9.18 -10.57 -4.82
CA LYS A 25 9.16 -11.96 -4.39
C LYS A 25 9.96 -12.17 -3.11
N LYS A 26 11.14 -11.54 -2.96
CA LYS A 26 11.94 -11.60 -1.73
C LYS A 26 11.13 -11.09 -0.52
N PHE A 27 10.41 -9.99 -0.68
CA PHE A 27 9.56 -9.45 0.39
C PHE A 27 8.41 -10.39 0.74
N TYR A 28 7.67 -10.88 -0.25
CA TYR A 28 6.54 -11.76 0.00
C TYR A 28 6.96 -13.10 0.60
N ASP A 29 8.00 -13.72 0.07
CA ASP A 29 8.45 -15.05 0.50
C ASP A 29 9.13 -15.06 1.86
N ASN A 30 9.87 -14.01 2.21
CA ASN A 30 10.71 -14.04 3.40
C ASN A 30 10.19 -13.15 4.54
N VAL A 31 9.24 -12.24 4.25
CA VAL A 31 8.71 -11.31 5.25
C VAL A 31 7.20 -11.47 5.39
N PHE A 32 6.44 -11.18 4.33
CA PHE A 32 5.00 -11.04 4.40
C PHE A 32 4.29 -12.36 4.75
N PHE A 33 4.40 -13.38 3.90
CA PHE A 33 3.73 -14.66 4.12
C PHE A 33 4.20 -15.39 5.38
N PRO A 34 5.52 -15.51 5.67
CA PRO A 34 5.97 -16.10 6.91
C PRO A 34 5.46 -15.39 8.17
N TYR A 35 5.31 -14.06 8.09
CA TYR A 35 4.76 -13.30 9.21
C TYR A 35 3.27 -13.61 9.43
N LEU A 36 2.47 -13.69 8.34
CA LEU A 36 1.06 -14.06 8.43
C LEU A 36 0.88 -15.45 9.06
N GLU A 37 1.62 -16.44 8.57
CA GLU A 37 1.60 -17.81 9.09
C GLU A 37 1.99 -17.88 10.58
N LYS A 38 3.14 -17.30 10.93
CA LYS A 38 3.65 -17.28 12.31
C LYS A 38 2.67 -16.66 13.30
N ASN A 39 1.98 -15.59 12.88
CA ASN A 39 1.06 -14.86 13.74
C ASN A 39 -0.40 -15.29 13.57
N LYS A 40 -0.67 -16.31 12.74
CA LYS A 40 -2.02 -16.84 12.45
C LYS A 40 -2.99 -15.73 12.01
N ILE A 41 -2.53 -14.88 11.11
CA ILE A 41 -3.34 -13.81 10.54
C ILE A 41 -4.10 -14.38 9.35
N ASP A 42 -5.41 -14.35 9.40
CA ASP A 42 -6.34 -14.87 8.41
C ASP A 42 -7.12 -13.77 7.66
N THR A 43 -6.86 -12.50 8.00
CA THR A 43 -7.57 -11.36 7.45
C THR A 43 -6.60 -10.24 7.09
N ILE A 44 -6.76 -9.70 5.89
CA ILE A 44 -6.01 -8.55 5.37
C ILE A 44 -6.98 -7.44 5.02
N VAL A 45 -6.62 -6.20 5.33
CA VAL A 45 -7.20 -5.01 4.71
C VAL A 45 -6.18 -4.43 3.74
N ASN A 46 -6.51 -4.45 2.45
CA ASN A 46 -5.76 -3.76 1.41
C ASN A 46 -6.39 -2.38 1.16
N MET A 47 -5.62 -1.34 1.38
CA MET A 47 -6.14 0.03 1.30
C MET A 47 -5.91 0.69 -0.06
N GLY A 48 -5.98 -0.08 -1.16
CA GLY A 48 -5.99 0.42 -2.53
C GLY A 48 -4.63 0.48 -3.21
N ASP A 49 -4.66 0.94 -4.45
CA ASP A 49 -3.54 0.95 -5.39
C ASP A 49 -2.86 -0.43 -5.50
N THR A 50 -3.72 -1.42 -5.77
CA THR A 50 -3.30 -2.81 -5.96
C THR A 50 -2.47 -2.95 -7.24
N PHE A 51 -2.94 -2.35 -8.34
CA PHE A 51 -2.25 -2.33 -9.62
C PHE A 51 -1.71 -0.94 -9.96
N ASP A 52 -0.60 -0.90 -10.71
CA ASP A 52 0.13 0.34 -10.97
C ASP A 52 -0.53 1.24 -12.03
N ASN A 53 -1.19 0.65 -13.03
CA ASN A 53 -1.68 1.40 -14.17
C ASN A 53 -3.18 1.26 -14.37
N ARG A 54 -3.86 2.40 -14.51
CA ARG A 54 -5.31 2.50 -14.69
C ARG A 54 -5.84 1.82 -15.95
N ARG A 55 -5.07 1.82 -17.05
CA ARG A 55 -5.57 1.48 -18.38
C ARG A 55 -4.97 0.21 -18.96
N ASN A 56 -3.78 -0.15 -18.54
CA ASN A 56 -3.04 -1.26 -19.12
C ASN A 56 -2.44 -2.12 -18.03
N ILE A 57 -2.63 -3.42 -18.12
CA ILE A 57 -1.94 -4.40 -17.30
C ILE A 57 -1.13 -5.29 -18.24
N ASP A 58 0.16 -5.37 -17.98
CA ASP A 58 1.01 -6.34 -18.63
C ASP A 58 0.61 -7.75 -18.20
N ILE A 59 0.43 -8.66 -19.18
CA ILE A 59 -0.08 -10.02 -18.94
C ILE A 59 0.90 -10.82 -18.07
N GLN A 60 2.22 -10.66 -18.26
CA GLN A 60 3.21 -11.33 -17.43
C GLN A 60 3.13 -10.84 -15.98
N SER A 61 2.96 -9.54 -15.79
CA SER A 61 2.77 -8.96 -14.45
C SER A 61 1.49 -9.45 -13.78
N LEU A 62 0.41 -9.59 -14.54
CA LEU A 62 -0.85 -10.12 -14.01
C LEU A 62 -0.70 -11.58 -13.58
N GLU A 63 -0.11 -12.44 -14.43
CA GLU A 63 0.17 -13.84 -14.10
C GLU A 63 1.07 -13.95 -12.88
N TRP A 64 2.17 -13.19 -12.87
CA TRP A 64 3.10 -13.18 -11.75
C TRP A 64 2.39 -12.82 -10.44
N THR A 65 1.54 -11.79 -10.46
CA THR A 65 0.79 -11.31 -9.29
C THR A 65 -0.19 -12.37 -8.79
N LYS A 66 -0.94 -13.01 -9.70
CA LYS A 66 -1.85 -14.09 -9.35
C LYS A 66 -1.09 -15.24 -8.68
N VAL A 67 -0.07 -15.77 -9.31
CA VAL A 67 0.70 -16.93 -8.82
C VAL A 67 1.45 -16.63 -7.52
N ASN A 68 2.09 -15.48 -7.40
CA ASN A 68 2.96 -15.17 -6.26
C ASN A 68 2.27 -14.48 -5.09
N TYR A 69 1.06 -13.96 -5.29
CA TYR A 69 0.32 -13.27 -4.23
C TYR A 69 -1.10 -13.81 -4.04
N PHE A 70 -2.02 -13.66 -4.98
CA PHE A 70 -3.43 -13.95 -4.77
C PHE A 70 -3.74 -15.45 -4.62
N ASP A 71 -3.15 -16.33 -5.43
CA ASP A 71 -3.29 -17.79 -5.31
C ASP A 71 -2.78 -18.28 -3.96
N ARG A 72 -1.70 -17.66 -3.45
CA ARG A 72 -1.16 -18.01 -2.14
C ARG A 72 -2.10 -17.63 -1.02
N LEU A 73 -2.67 -16.40 -1.06
CA LEU A 73 -3.67 -15.97 -0.09
C LEU A 73 -4.88 -16.90 -0.09
N GLN A 74 -5.36 -17.29 -1.27
CA GLN A 74 -6.48 -18.22 -1.40
C GLN A 74 -6.13 -19.60 -0.81
N LYS A 75 -4.96 -20.14 -1.14
CA LYS A 75 -4.47 -21.42 -0.58
C LYS A 75 -4.30 -21.41 0.94
N MET A 76 -3.93 -20.25 1.49
CA MET A 76 -3.80 -20.05 2.95
C MET A 76 -5.16 -19.81 3.64
N GLY A 77 -6.25 -19.66 2.89
CA GLY A 77 -7.57 -19.34 3.42
C GLY A 77 -7.69 -17.93 4.00
N ILE A 78 -6.87 -17.00 3.51
CA ILE A 78 -6.84 -15.62 4.00
C ILE A 78 -7.92 -14.80 3.27
N THR A 79 -8.78 -14.13 4.03
CA THR A 79 -9.76 -13.18 3.51
C THR A 79 -9.12 -11.81 3.31
N VAL A 80 -9.35 -11.21 2.15
CA VAL A 80 -8.86 -9.87 1.81
C VAL A 80 -10.03 -8.92 1.63
N HIS A 81 -10.08 -7.89 2.46
CA HIS A 81 -10.96 -6.73 2.28
C HIS A 81 -10.16 -5.67 1.55
N THR A 82 -10.54 -5.32 0.31
CA THR A 82 -9.78 -4.35 -0.49
C THR A 82 -10.66 -3.18 -0.88
N VAL A 83 -10.19 -1.97 -0.63
CA VAL A 83 -10.76 -0.75 -1.19
C VAL A 83 -10.08 -0.39 -2.50
N ILE A 84 -10.74 0.39 -3.33
CA ILE A 84 -10.19 0.86 -4.60
C ILE A 84 -9.37 2.11 -4.37
N GLY A 85 -8.14 2.13 -4.90
CA GLY A 85 -7.29 3.30 -4.97
C GLY A 85 -7.39 4.04 -6.30
N ASN A 86 -6.71 5.17 -6.42
CA ASN A 86 -6.78 5.99 -7.63
C ASN A 86 -6.07 5.36 -8.84
N HIS A 87 -5.13 4.43 -8.64
CA HIS A 87 -4.50 3.66 -9.72
C HIS A 87 -5.35 2.46 -10.17
N ASP A 88 -6.30 2.04 -9.36
CA ASP A 88 -7.17 0.91 -9.71
C ASP A 88 -8.31 1.29 -10.65
N ILE A 89 -8.72 2.57 -10.73
CA ILE A 89 -9.88 3.03 -11.50
C ILE A 89 -9.52 3.42 -12.93
N TYR A 90 -10.41 3.11 -13.89
CA TYR A 90 -10.22 3.51 -15.29
C TYR A 90 -10.57 4.99 -15.52
N TYR A 91 -11.77 5.41 -15.11
CA TYR A 91 -12.22 6.80 -15.14
C TYR A 91 -11.82 7.52 -13.86
N LYS A 92 -11.55 8.83 -13.94
CA LYS A 92 -11.09 9.60 -12.77
C LYS A 92 -12.22 9.95 -11.80
N ASP A 93 -13.44 9.94 -12.28
CA ASP A 93 -14.65 10.46 -11.64
C ASP A 93 -15.56 9.40 -11.05
N THR A 94 -15.29 8.09 -11.29
CA THR A 94 -16.07 6.98 -10.74
C THR A 94 -15.21 5.75 -10.44
N ASN A 95 -15.61 4.92 -9.49
CA ASN A 95 -14.97 3.65 -9.14
C ASN A 95 -15.60 2.43 -9.85
N ASP A 96 -16.60 2.61 -10.71
CA ASP A 96 -17.38 1.52 -11.34
C ASP A 96 -16.53 0.58 -12.18
N VAL A 97 -15.61 1.15 -12.97
CA VAL A 97 -14.70 0.38 -13.80
C VAL A 97 -13.33 0.38 -13.16
N ASN A 98 -12.98 -0.70 -12.50
CA ASN A 98 -11.72 -0.82 -11.78
C ASN A 98 -11.03 -2.17 -12.05
N SER A 99 -9.70 -2.16 -11.95
CA SER A 99 -8.87 -3.32 -12.24
C SER A 99 -9.05 -4.45 -11.23
N VAL A 100 -9.26 -4.12 -9.97
CA VAL A 100 -9.35 -5.11 -8.89
C VAL A 100 -10.58 -6.00 -9.08
N ASP A 101 -11.77 -5.41 -9.25
CA ASP A 101 -12.99 -6.17 -9.48
C ASP A 101 -12.94 -6.96 -10.81
N LEU A 102 -12.38 -6.36 -11.86
CA LEU A 102 -12.34 -7.02 -13.17
C LEU A 102 -11.35 -8.19 -13.23
N LEU A 103 -10.20 -8.08 -12.57
CA LEU A 103 -9.11 -9.04 -12.72
C LEU A 103 -9.05 -10.09 -11.61
N LEU A 104 -9.75 -9.86 -10.49
CA LEU A 104 -9.68 -10.72 -9.31
C LEU A 104 -11.02 -11.36 -8.93
N ARG A 105 -12.05 -11.23 -9.76
CA ARG A 105 -13.39 -11.76 -9.47
C ARG A 105 -13.48 -13.29 -9.37
N GLU A 106 -12.49 -14.03 -9.84
CA GLU A 106 -12.40 -15.48 -9.63
C GLU A 106 -11.98 -15.87 -8.20
N TYR A 107 -11.46 -14.94 -7.41
CA TYR A 107 -11.02 -15.17 -6.03
C TYR A 107 -12.19 -14.93 -5.06
N ASN A 108 -12.76 -15.98 -4.51
CA ASN A 108 -13.89 -15.88 -3.58
C ASN A 108 -13.51 -15.39 -2.17
N ASN A 109 -12.22 -15.32 -1.87
CA ASN A 109 -11.66 -14.80 -0.64
C ASN A 109 -11.29 -13.30 -0.71
N ILE A 110 -11.53 -12.64 -1.85
CA ILE A 110 -11.29 -11.20 -2.04
C ILE A 110 -12.64 -10.49 -2.09
N ILE A 111 -12.82 -9.52 -1.21
CA ILE A 111 -14.02 -8.70 -1.11
C ILE A 111 -13.64 -7.27 -1.49
N VAL A 112 -14.19 -6.79 -2.61
CA VAL A 112 -13.88 -5.47 -3.18
C VAL A 112 -14.91 -4.44 -2.74
N TYR A 113 -14.44 -3.30 -2.27
CA TYR A 113 -15.26 -2.16 -1.86
C TYR A 113 -15.01 -0.99 -2.79
N THR A 114 -16.00 -0.71 -3.64
CA THR A 114 -15.99 0.43 -4.57
C THR A 114 -16.68 1.66 -3.98
N GLU A 115 -17.43 1.46 -2.90
CA GLU A 115 -18.23 2.44 -2.20
C GLU A 115 -17.88 2.50 -0.71
N PRO A 116 -18.07 3.64 -0.03
CA PRO A 116 -17.88 3.75 1.41
C PRO A 116 -18.76 2.72 2.14
N THR A 117 -18.14 1.87 2.95
CA THR A 117 -18.82 0.74 3.57
C THR A 117 -18.32 0.52 5.00
N THR A 118 -19.23 0.39 5.95
CA THR A 118 -18.86 -0.02 7.32
C THR A 118 -18.89 -1.55 7.43
N ILE A 119 -17.79 -2.12 7.88
CA ILE A 119 -17.64 -3.56 8.16
C ILE A 119 -17.31 -3.80 9.62
N ASN A 120 -17.63 -4.99 10.12
CA ASN A 120 -17.25 -5.40 11.47
C ASN A 120 -16.14 -6.43 11.42
N LEU A 121 -14.98 -6.12 12.00
CA LEU A 121 -13.84 -7.04 12.12
C LEU A 121 -13.52 -7.24 13.61
N GLY A 122 -13.74 -8.45 14.09
CA GLY A 122 -13.43 -8.82 15.47
C GLY A 122 -14.14 -7.98 16.53
N GLY A 123 -15.35 -7.51 16.24
CA GLY A 123 -16.17 -6.68 17.13
C GLY A 123 -15.92 -5.16 17.01
N LEU A 124 -15.03 -4.73 16.13
CA LEU A 124 -14.77 -3.34 15.82
C LEU A 124 -15.43 -2.95 14.49
N ASP A 125 -16.25 -1.91 14.51
CA ASP A 125 -16.78 -1.32 13.27
C ASP A 125 -15.73 -0.41 12.66
N ILE A 126 -15.40 -0.68 11.40
CA ILE A 126 -14.41 0.06 10.60
C ILE A 126 -15.11 0.60 9.37
N LEU A 127 -15.00 1.89 9.11
CA LEU A 127 -15.46 2.50 7.87
C LEU A 127 -14.36 2.37 6.82
N LEU A 128 -14.60 1.59 5.79
CA LEU A 128 -13.76 1.47 4.63
C LEU A 128 -14.09 2.59 3.64
N LEU A 129 -13.09 3.36 3.22
CA LEU A 129 -13.23 4.45 2.27
C LEU A 129 -12.36 4.16 1.03
N PRO A 130 -12.97 3.80 -0.12
CA PRO A 130 -12.26 3.76 -1.39
C PRO A 130 -11.87 5.18 -1.83
N TRP A 131 -11.14 5.28 -2.94
CA TRP A 131 -10.80 6.56 -3.55
C TRP A 131 -12.03 7.45 -3.70
N ILE A 132 -11.95 8.65 -3.14
CA ILE A 132 -13.03 9.63 -3.18
C ILE A 132 -12.93 10.44 -4.49
N ASN A 133 -14.00 10.43 -5.26
CA ASN A 133 -14.12 11.12 -6.54
C ASN A 133 -15.46 11.87 -6.63
N GLU A 134 -15.74 12.49 -7.77
CA GLU A 134 -16.95 13.31 -7.94
C GLU A 134 -18.25 12.51 -7.73
N ASP A 135 -18.27 11.23 -8.16
CA ASP A 135 -19.47 10.37 -8.09
C ASP A 135 -19.83 9.98 -6.66
N ASN A 136 -18.81 9.59 -5.85
CA ASN A 136 -19.03 9.05 -4.51
C ASN A 136 -18.84 10.05 -3.35
N LYS A 137 -18.39 11.28 -3.63
CA LYS A 137 -18.02 12.27 -2.60
C LYS A 137 -19.15 12.59 -1.63
N LEU A 138 -20.35 12.88 -2.15
CA LEU A 138 -21.48 13.20 -1.29
C LEU A 138 -21.88 12.04 -0.40
N LYS A 139 -21.93 10.83 -0.96
CA LYS A 139 -22.23 9.60 -0.22
C LYS A 139 -21.17 9.30 0.82
N THR A 140 -19.90 9.54 0.49
CA THR A 140 -18.79 9.38 1.45
C THR A 140 -18.94 10.31 2.65
N LEU A 141 -19.21 11.59 2.41
CA LEU A 141 -19.41 12.57 3.48
C LEU A 141 -20.62 12.24 4.36
N GLU A 142 -21.74 11.83 3.74
CA GLU A 142 -22.95 11.39 4.46
C GLU A 142 -22.66 10.14 5.32
N MET A 143 -21.96 9.15 4.75
CA MET A 143 -21.56 7.96 5.48
C MET A 143 -20.60 8.30 6.63
N MET A 144 -19.64 9.19 6.39
CA MET A 144 -18.73 9.67 7.45
C MET A 144 -19.52 10.36 8.58
N ASP A 145 -20.55 11.14 8.26
CA ASP A 145 -21.36 11.82 9.26
C ASP A 145 -22.24 10.85 10.06
N THR A 146 -22.87 9.88 9.42
CA THR A 146 -23.87 9.01 10.03
C THR A 146 -23.31 7.74 10.68
N THR A 147 -22.12 7.29 10.29
CA THR A 147 -21.52 6.04 10.81
C THR A 147 -21.23 6.10 12.31
N LYS A 148 -21.36 4.94 12.97
CA LYS A 148 -20.92 4.71 14.35
C LYS A 148 -19.47 4.19 14.43
N ALA A 149 -18.85 3.89 13.31
CA ALA A 149 -17.46 3.46 13.29
C ALA A 149 -16.55 4.57 13.85
N SER A 150 -15.61 4.19 14.70
CA SER A 150 -14.61 5.10 15.26
C SER A 150 -13.27 5.05 14.51
N VAL A 151 -13.12 4.10 13.58
CA VAL A 151 -11.91 3.87 12.81
C VAL A 151 -12.24 3.94 11.31
N ILE A 152 -11.37 4.62 10.56
CA ILE A 152 -11.37 4.61 9.09
C ILE A 152 -10.14 3.85 8.60
N MET A 153 -10.32 3.05 7.54
CA MET A 153 -9.25 2.51 6.72
C MET A 153 -9.59 2.81 5.26
N GLY A 154 -8.70 3.50 4.53
CA GLY A 154 -9.05 3.93 3.18
C GLY A 154 -7.88 4.36 2.33
N HIS A 155 -8.22 4.87 1.14
CA HIS A 155 -7.28 5.42 0.18
C HIS A 155 -7.58 6.91 -0.04
N LEU A 156 -6.91 7.77 0.72
CA LEU A 156 -7.31 9.17 0.90
C LEU A 156 -6.21 10.13 0.44
N GLU A 157 -6.61 11.23 -0.18
CA GLU A 157 -5.74 12.36 -0.48
C GLU A 157 -6.04 13.50 0.49
N LEU A 158 -5.18 13.69 1.49
CA LEU A 158 -5.34 14.72 2.53
C LEU A 158 -4.18 15.71 2.50
N ASN A 159 -4.46 16.98 2.78
CA ASN A 159 -3.42 17.99 2.89
C ASN A 159 -2.60 17.84 4.19
N GLY A 160 -1.39 18.40 4.21
CA GLY A 160 -0.54 18.47 5.38
C GLY A 160 0.28 17.21 5.68
N PHE A 161 0.26 16.19 4.82
CA PHE A 161 1.05 14.96 4.99
C PHE A 161 2.17 14.84 3.95
N VAL A 162 3.20 14.09 4.32
CA VAL A 162 4.34 13.81 3.44
C VAL A 162 3.95 12.73 2.43
N ALA A 163 3.89 13.08 1.15
CA ALA A 163 3.59 12.13 0.07
C ALA A 163 4.84 11.35 -0.38
N THR A 164 5.94 12.07 -0.55
CA THR A 164 7.27 11.54 -0.82
C THR A 164 8.28 12.28 0.02
N ARG A 165 9.45 11.69 0.24
CA ARG A 165 10.49 12.29 1.07
C ARG A 165 10.80 13.72 0.64
N GLY A 166 10.68 14.66 1.58
CA GLY A 166 10.92 16.09 1.37
C GLY A 166 9.76 16.85 0.71
N HIS A 167 8.63 16.19 0.40
CA HIS A 167 7.48 16.85 -0.21
C HIS A 167 6.21 16.62 0.61
N THR A 168 5.71 17.69 1.21
CA THR A 168 4.43 17.72 1.93
C THR A 168 3.33 18.19 0.97
N MET A 169 2.21 17.47 0.96
CA MET A 169 1.06 17.81 0.12
C MET A 169 0.32 19.01 0.67
N GLU A 170 0.11 20.01 -0.18
CA GLU A 170 -0.69 21.20 0.11
C GLU A 170 -2.12 21.07 -0.44
N HIS A 171 -2.39 19.99 -1.19
CA HIS A 171 -3.69 19.70 -1.80
C HIS A 171 -4.36 18.52 -1.12
N GLY A 172 -5.63 18.29 -1.42
CA GLY A 172 -6.42 17.21 -0.88
C GLY A 172 -7.51 17.70 0.08
N MET A 173 -8.22 16.74 0.65
CA MET A 173 -9.30 17.02 1.60
C MET A 173 -8.73 17.55 2.93
N ASP A 174 -9.47 18.45 3.56
CA ASP A 174 -9.11 18.97 4.88
C ASP A 174 -9.26 17.88 5.95
N THR A 175 -8.30 17.83 6.87
CA THR A 175 -8.27 16.83 7.95
C THR A 175 -9.39 16.99 8.98
N SER A 176 -10.00 18.17 9.08
CA SER A 176 -11.12 18.44 9.99
C SER A 176 -12.36 17.56 9.71
N ALA A 177 -12.55 17.11 8.46
CA ALA A 177 -13.60 16.15 8.12
C ALA A 177 -13.50 14.82 8.90
N PHE A 178 -12.32 14.51 9.45
CA PHE A 178 -12.03 13.28 10.19
C PHE A 178 -12.01 13.47 11.71
N ASP A 179 -12.39 14.63 12.23
CA ASP A 179 -12.24 14.97 13.65
C ASP A 179 -13.04 14.07 14.59
N LYS A 180 -14.18 13.56 14.18
CA LYS A 180 -14.99 12.66 15.00
C LYS A 180 -14.41 11.25 15.16
N PHE A 181 -13.49 10.83 14.26
CA PHE A 181 -12.91 9.49 14.28
C PHE A 181 -11.76 9.41 15.28
N TYR A 182 -11.63 8.26 15.92
CA TYR A 182 -10.54 8.00 16.85
C TYR A 182 -9.21 7.79 16.13
N LYS A 183 -9.23 6.99 15.04
CA LYS A 183 -8.06 6.70 14.21
C LYS A 183 -8.44 6.61 12.74
N VAL A 184 -7.56 7.09 11.88
CA VAL A 184 -7.66 7.01 10.42
C VAL A 184 -6.37 6.43 9.87
N TYR A 185 -6.47 5.37 9.08
CA TYR A 185 -5.36 4.74 8.39
C TYR A 185 -5.56 4.89 6.88
N SER A 186 -4.54 5.33 6.17
CA SER A 186 -4.62 5.59 4.74
C SER A 186 -3.45 5.03 3.96
N GLY A 187 -3.73 4.58 2.73
CA GLY A 187 -2.80 4.47 1.63
C GLY A 187 -2.66 5.77 0.86
N HIS A 188 -2.24 5.71 -0.40
CA HIS A 188 -2.01 6.78 -1.36
C HIS A 188 -0.65 7.46 -1.24
N TYR A 189 -0.22 7.90 -0.06
CA TYR A 189 1.11 8.47 0.10
C TYR A 189 2.10 7.38 0.48
N HIS A 190 3.16 7.25 -0.34
CA HIS A 190 4.11 6.15 -0.22
C HIS A 190 5.05 6.29 0.98
N THR A 191 5.24 7.50 1.50
CA THR A 191 6.04 7.75 2.70
C THR A 191 5.18 7.70 3.95
N ARG A 192 5.65 6.99 4.97
CA ARG A 192 4.96 6.93 6.26
C ARG A 192 4.96 8.29 6.92
N SER A 193 3.77 8.79 7.23
CA SER A 193 3.60 10.05 7.96
C SER A 193 2.36 10.01 8.83
N ASN A 194 2.31 10.82 9.89
CA ASN A 194 1.14 10.89 10.75
C ASN A 194 1.09 12.19 11.55
N ASN A 195 -0.10 12.50 12.07
CA ASN A 195 -0.34 13.59 13.02
C ASN A 195 -0.84 13.11 14.39
N GLY A 196 -0.66 11.81 14.73
CA GLY A 196 -1.14 11.18 15.95
C GLY A 196 -2.56 10.60 15.86
N LYS A 197 -3.38 11.04 14.89
CA LYS A 197 -4.74 10.55 14.62
C LYS A 197 -4.81 9.88 13.25
N ILE A 198 -4.31 10.53 12.22
CA ILE A 198 -4.30 10.08 10.83
C ILE A 198 -2.91 9.53 10.50
N TYR A 199 -2.86 8.32 9.95
CA TYR A 199 -1.65 7.59 9.65
C TYR A 199 -1.62 7.18 8.18
N TYR A 200 -0.67 7.70 7.41
CA TYR A 200 -0.28 7.16 6.12
C TYR A 200 0.71 6.03 6.34
N LEU A 201 0.38 4.83 5.87
CA LEU A 201 1.13 3.62 6.20
C LEU A 201 2.31 3.36 5.28
N GLY A 202 2.31 4.02 4.12
CA GLY A 202 3.35 3.86 3.11
C GLY A 202 3.28 2.53 2.37
N ASN A 203 3.95 2.47 1.24
CA ASN A 203 4.00 1.28 0.39
C ASN A 203 4.92 0.16 0.95
N PRO A 204 4.77 -1.10 0.49
CA PRO A 204 5.47 -2.23 1.11
C PRO A 204 6.94 -2.35 0.72
N TYR A 205 7.39 -1.71 -0.36
CA TYR A 205 8.74 -1.82 -0.91
C TYR A 205 9.13 -0.60 -1.74
N GLU A 206 10.40 -0.45 -2.02
CA GLU A 206 10.91 0.64 -2.86
C GLU A 206 10.51 0.44 -4.33
N MET A 207 10.00 1.48 -5.00
CA MET A 207 9.59 1.47 -6.40
C MET A 207 10.27 2.56 -7.22
N PHE A 208 10.66 3.66 -6.56
CA PHE A 208 11.26 4.84 -7.18
C PHE A 208 12.54 5.24 -6.46
N TRP A 209 13.40 6.03 -7.13
CA TRP A 209 14.63 6.54 -6.53
C TRP A 209 14.40 7.38 -5.27
N ASN A 210 13.28 8.07 -5.18
CA ASN A 210 12.90 8.85 -4.00
C ASN A 210 12.63 7.98 -2.76
N ASP A 211 12.49 6.67 -2.95
CA ASP A 211 12.24 5.72 -1.86
C ASP A 211 13.51 5.29 -1.13
N VAL A 212 14.69 5.67 -1.67
CA VAL A 212 16.00 5.36 -1.06
C VAL A 212 16.04 5.84 0.39
N ASN A 213 16.47 4.95 1.29
CA ASN A 213 16.57 5.22 2.72
C ASN A 213 15.24 5.52 3.43
N ASP A 214 14.09 5.24 2.80
CA ASP A 214 12.80 5.33 3.45
C ASP A 214 12.33 3.94 3.96
N THR A 215 11.59 3.93 5.07
CA THR A 215 11.16 2.69 5.70
C THR A 215 9.90 2.16 5.03
N ARG A 216 9.97 0.96 4.47
CA ARG A 216 8.89 0.28 3.75
C ARG A 216 8.41 -0.95 4.51
N GLY A 217 7.27 -1.50 4.11
CA GLY A 217 6.72 -2.73 4.68
C GLY A 217 5.21 -2.70 4.77
N PHE A 218 4.65 -3.54 5.63
CA PHE A 218 3.23 -3.59 5.91
C PHE A 218 2.97 -3.37 7.41
N HIS A 219 1.72 -3.40 7.84
CA HIS A 219 1.37 -3.20 9.24
C HIS A 219 0.49 -4.34 9.75
N THR A 220 0.53 -4.60 11.05
CA THR A 220 -0.51 -5.37 11.73
C THR A 220 -1.38 -4.43 12.54
N PHE A 221 -2.64 -4.81 12.70
CA PHE A 221 -3.62 -4.04 13.45
C PHE A 221 -4.36 -4.94 14.43
N ASP A 222 -4.51 -4.51 15.67
CA ASP A 222 -5.30 -5.21 16.66
C ASP A 222 -6.63 -4.48 16.89
N THR A 223 -7.75 -5.15 16.58
CA THR A 223 -9.08 -4.57 16.70
C THR A 223 -9.51 -4.30 18.14
N LYS A 224 -8.83 -4.88 19.14
CA LYS A 224 -9.15 -4.65 20.56
C LYS A 224 -8.49 -3.39 21.11
N THR A 225 -7.23 -3.14 20.71
CA THR A 225 -6.48 -1.96 21.17
C THR A 225 -6.57 -0.78 20.20
N ILE A 226 -7.04 -1.03 18.97
CA ILE A 226 -7.12 -0.05 17.88
C ILE A 226 -5.73 0.53 17.55
N GLU A 227 -4.71 -0.31 17.66
CA GLU A 227 -3.34 0.08 17.38
C GLU A 227 -2.75 -0.74 16.23
N HIS A 228 -1.88 -0.09 15.46
CA HIS A 228 -1.12 -0.73 14.42
C HIS A 228 0.35 -0.86 14.80
N THR A 229 1.00 -1.89 14.27
CA THR A 229 2.43 -2.13 14.44
C THR A 229 3.07 -2.32 13.07
N PRO A 230 4.10 -1.53 12.70
CA PRO A 230 4.78 -1.69 11.44
C PRO A 230 5.62 -2.99 11.42
N VAL A 231 5.60 -3.67 10.28
CA VAL A 231 6.48 -4.79 9.96
C VAL A 231 7.33 -4.35 8.78
N ASN A 232 8.59 -4.05 9.04
CA ASN A 232 9.46 -3.45 8.05
C ASN A 232 9.97 -4.47 7.04
N ASN A 233 10.08 -4.04 5.78
CA ASN A 233 10.77 -4.74 4.73
C ASN A 233 12.28 -4.48 4.87
N PRO A 234 13.12 -5.51 5.13
CA PRO A 234 14.55 -5.32 5.25
C PRO A 234 15.27 -5.21 3.89
N TYR A 235 14.55 -5.56 2.81
CA TYR A 235 15.15 -5.56 1.48
C TYR A 235 15.06 -4.18 0.85
N ARG A 236 16.11 -3.82 0.11
CA ARG A 236 16.23 -2.55 -0.60
C ARG A 236 16.44 -2.85 -2.08
N LEU A 237 15.91 -1.98 -2.92
CA LEU A 237 16.10 -2.05 -4.37
C LEU A 237 17.12 -1.02 -4.83
N PHE A 238 17.14 0.15 -4.22
CA PHE A 238 17.95 1.28 -4.65
C PHE A 238 19.08 1.58 -3.65
N TYR A 239 20.26 1.86 -4.18
CA TYR A 239 21.43 2.28 -3.41
C TYR A 239 22.11 3.46 -4.08
N ASN A 240 22.46 4.49 -3.29
CA ASN A 240 23.33 5.56 -3.71
C ASN A 240 24.77 5.21 -3.31
N ILE A 241 25.68 5.28 -4.26
CA ILE A 241 27.12 5.06 -4.05
C ILE A 241 27.83 6.36 -4.40
N TYR A 242 28.37 7.01 -3.38
CA TYR A 242 29.09 8.26 -3.54
C TYR A 242 30.59 8.01 -3.72
N TYR A 243 31.20 8.60 -4.75
CA TYR A 243 32.60 8.41 -5.08
C TYR A 243 33.53 8.84 -3.92
N GLU A 244 33.23 9.93 -3.25
CA GLU A 244 34.03 10.47 -2.16
C GLU A 244 34.09 9.54 -0.94
N ASP A 245 32.99 8.84 -0.66
CA ASP A 245 32.83 8.00 0.54
C ASP A 245 33.18 6.53 0.29
N THR A 246 33.41 6.14 -0.96
CA THR A 246 33.55 4.73 -1.32
C THR A 246 35.02 4.34 -1.49
N ASN A 247 35.49 3.36 -0.71
CA ASN A 247 36.77 2.74 -0.94
C ASN A 247 36.67 1.68 -2.05
N TYR A 248 36.95 2.09 -3.28
CA TYR A 248 36.82 1.22 -4.48
C TYR A 248 37.65 -0.06 -4.44
N LYS A 249 38.75 -0.09 -3.67
CA LYS A 249 39.57 -1.29 -3.52
C LYS A 249 38.88 -2.37 -2.68
N LEU A 250 37.94 -1.95 -1.82
CA LEU A 250 37.18 -2.84 -0.93
C LEU A 250 35.72 -2.99 -1.37
N PHE A 251 35.31 -2.28 -2.41
CA PHE A 251 33.93 -2.28 -2.87
C PHE A 251 33.56 -3.62 -3.53
N ASP A 252 32.63 -4.35 -2.91
CA ASP A 252 32.15 -5.64 -3.41
C ASP A 252 30.78 -5.48 -4.08
N THR A 253 30.77 -5.46 -5.42
CA THR A 253 29.54 -5.34 -6.20
C THR A 253 28.58 -6.51 -6.03
N ARG A 254 29.03 -7.65 -5.48
CA ARG A 254 28.18 -8.84 -5.25
C ARG A 254 27.10 -8.56 -4.20
N GLU A 255 27.35 -7.65 -3.27
CA GLU A 255 26.36 -7.22 -2.27
C GLU A 255 25.14 -6.53 -2.90
N TYR A 256 25.30 -5.99 -4.12
CA TYR A 256 24.30 -5.22 -4.85
C TYR A 256 23.75 -5.95 -6.08
N LYS A 257 23.97 -7.25 -6.19
CA LYS A 257 23.70 -8.04 -7.41
C LYS A 257 22.28 -7.87 -7.97
N ASP A 258 21.30 -7.75 -7.08
CA ASP A 258 19.88 -7.65 -7.46
C ASP A 258 19.30 -6.25 -7.16
N CYS A 259 20.15 -5.24 -7.10
CA CYS A 259 19.78 -3.88 -6.77
C CYS A 259 20.07 -2.91 -7.92
N LEU A 260 19.43 -1.75 -7.88
CA LEU A 260 19.71 -0.64 -8.79
C LEU A 260 20.68 0.32 -8.10
N LEU A 261 21.78 0.61 -8.76
CA LEU A 261 22.82 1.50 -8.23
C LEU A 261 22.74 2.85 -8.95
N TYR A 262 22.75 3.92 -8.17
CA TYR A 262 23.01 5.27 -8.66
C TYR A 262 24.40 5.68 -8.20
N THR A 263 25.27 6.03 -9.14
CA THR A 263 26.59 6.58 -8.88
C THR A 263 26.59 8.05 -9.30
N SER A 264 26.86 8.98 -8.38
CA SER A 264 27.06 10.38 -8.72
C SER A 264 28.54 10.74 -8.56
N ASP A 265 29.06 11.49 -9.51
CA ASP A 265 30.29 12.24 -9.35
C ASP A 265 29.90 13.60 -8.75
N ALA A 266 30.44 13.96 -7.61
CA ALA A 266 30.09 15.21 -6.91
C ALA A 266 30.50 16.49 -7.68
N ALA A 267 31.02 16.33 -8.90
CA ALA A 267 31.43 17.43 -9.78
C ALA A 267 30.30 17.95 -10.69
N ASP A 268 29.12 17.31 -10.69
CA ASP A 268 27.99 17.64 -11.60
C ASP A 268 26.79 18.26 -10.86
N GLU A 269 26.93 18.75 -9.62
CA GLU A 269 25.93 19.55 -8.92
C GLU A 269 26.24 21.04 -8.94
#